data_131b9e82075e06e1696b63a75b4099de
#
_entry.id   131b9e82075e06e1696b63a75b4099de
#
_cell.length_a   1.000
_cell.length_b   1.000
_cell.length_c   1.000
_cell.angle_alpha   90.00
_cell.angle_beta   90.00
_cell.angle_gamma   90.00
#
_symmetry.space_group_name_H-M   'P 1'
#
loop_
_entity.id
_entity.type
_entity.pdbx_description
1 polymer ?
#
loop_
_entity_poly.entity_id
_entity_poly.type
_entity_poly.pdbx_seq_one_letter_code
_entity_poly.pdbx_strand_id
1 'polypeptide(L)'
;IILSLIVVVFLGFFLSNYTINKKNERTITIGSMDFTEQEILSYMIKYLVEDNTNIHVNQKLSLGSSSIVLEAIKKNSIDMYVDYTGTIYGSFLKHQPISDANKVYRISKEEFKEKYNLNILHDLNFNNTYTLAIRKDLANQYNIRSISDLANISSKLTFSPTLTFMERNDCYLGLKKSYPLHFKKVIAIDGAPRYTALMNKESDVVDAFSTDALIKKFDLVVLDDDKNFFLPYQAVPVVN
;
A
#
# COMPACT_ATOMS: atom_id res chain seq x y z
N ILE A 1 -51.72 -5.54 40.10
CA ILE A 1 -51.27 -4.15 39.84
C ILE A 1 -49.82 -3.96 40.29
N ILE A 2 -49.39 -4.39 41.52
CA ILE A 2 -48.02 -4.22 42.01
C ILE A 2 -47.02 -5.02 41.16
N LEU A 3 -47.35 -6.28 40.79
CA LEU A 3 -46.50 -7.15 39.98
C LEU A 3 -46.28 -6.61 38.57
N SER A 4 -47.29 -5.99 37.95
CA SER A 4 -47.18 -5.38 36.66
C SER A 4 -46.31 -4.12 36.66
N LEU A 5 -46.33 -3.35 37.74
CA LEU A 5 -45.48 -2.15 37.89
C LEU A 5 -43.99 -2.54 38.04
N ILE A 6 -43.69 -3.60 38.76
CA ILE A 6 -42.31 -4.12 38.94
C ILE A 6 -41.75 -4.60 37.59
N VAL A 7 -42.54 -5.30 36.78
CA VAL A 7 -42.11 -5.78 35.44
C VAL A 7 -41.82 -4.60 34.52
N VAL A 8 -42.63 -3.54 34.53
CA VAL A 8 -42.40 -2.33 33.69
C VAL A 8 -41.14 -1.59 34.13
N VAL A 9 -40.86 -1.48 35.43
CA VAL A 9 -39.64 -0.85 35.95
C VAL A 9 -38.41 -1.67 35.59
N PHE A 10 -38.46 -3.01 35.70
CA PHE A 10 -37.36 -3.90 35.30
C PHE A 10 -37.10 -3.84 33.79
N LEU A 11 -38.16 -3.86 32.94
CA LEU A 11 -38.02 -3.70 31.50
C LEU A 11 -37.43 -2.30 31.14
N GLY A 12 -37.88 -1.24 31.80
CA GLY A 12 -37.36 0.10 31.62
C GLY A 12 -35.88 0.21 31.99
N PHE A 13 -35.46 -0.44 33.11
CA PHE A 13 -34.07 -0.49 33.51
C PHE A 13 -33.21 -1.33 32.58
N PHE A 14 -33.70 -2.46 32.08
CA PHE A 14 -33.00 -3.29 31.10
C PHE A 14 -32.86 -2.59 29.74
N LEU A 15 -33.92 -1.93 29.24
CA LEU A 15 -33.90 -1.13 28.01
C LEU A 15 -32.98 0.08 28.14
N SER A 16 -32.98 0.76 29.29
CA SER A 16 -32.09 1.89 29.58
C SER A 16 -30.63 1.46 29.61
N ASN A 17 -30.30 0.37 30.30
CA ASN A 17 -28.94 -0.19 30.32
C ASN A 17 -28.49 -0.71 28.92
N TYR A 18 -29.40 -1.32 28.16
CA TYR A 18 -29.12 -1.76 26.80
C TYR A 18 -28.82 -0.57 25.87
N THR A 19 -29.59 0.51 25.96
CA THR A 19 -29.37 1.73 25.17
C THR A 19 -28.15 2.51 25.63
N ILE A 20 -27.82 2.53 26.94
CA ILE A 20 -26.61 3.18 27.45
C ILE A 20 -25.35 2.42 27.02
N ASN A 21 -25.34 1.08 27.06
CA ASN A 21 -24.23 0.29 26.56
C ASN A 21 -24.01 0.43 25.06
N LYS A 22 -25.08 0.52 24.27
CA LYS A 22 -24.98 0.73 22.81
C LYS A 22 -24.51 2.13 22.45
N LYS A 23 -24.69 3.13 23.33
CA LYS A 23 -24.29 4.52 23.10
C LYS A 23 -22.82 4.82 23.35
N ASN A 24 -22.07 3.85 23.94
CA ASN A 24 -20.66 3.98 24.29
C ASN A 24 -19.71 3.13 23.42
N GLU A 25 -20.20 2.42 22.42
CA GLU A 25 -19.33 1.73 21.46
C GLU A 25 -18.68 2.78 20.55
N ARG A 26 -17.41 3.05 20.79
CA ARG A 26 -16.60 3.85 19.88
C ARG A 26 -16.40 3.06 18.59
N THR A 27 -16.59 3.71 17.48
CA THR A 27 -16.41 3.10 16.16
C THR A 27 -15.34 3.87 15.39
N ILE A 28 -14.43 3.16 14.75
CA ILE A 28 -13.49 3.72 13.78
C ILE A 28 -13.67 3.04 12.43
N THR A 29 -13.30 3.74 11.38
CA THR A 29 -13.33 3.22 10.01
C THR A 29 -11.92 3.11 9.46
N ILE A 30 -11.51 1.89 9.07
CA ILE A 30 -10.22 1.63 8.43
C ILE A 30 -10.41 1.54 6.92
N GLY A 31 -9.62 2.32 6.16
CA GLY A 31 -9.57 2.25 4.71
C GLY A 31 -8.45 1.35 4.21
N SER A 32 -8.55 0.86 2.96
CA SER A 32 -7.44 0.21 2.26
C SER A 32 -7.31 0.67 0.81
N MET A 33 -6.11 0.58 0.27
CA MET A 33 -5.87 0.59 -1.17
C MET A 33 -6.39 -0.71 -1.82
N ASP A 34 -6.41 -0.76 -3.16
CA ASP A 34 -7.03 -1.82 -3.94
C ASP A 34 -6.08 -2.99 -4.30
N PHE A 35 -5.28 -3.44 -3.34
CA PHE A 35 -4.46 -4.63 -3.51
C PHE A 35 -4.39 -5.49 -2.23
N THR A 36 -4.14 -6.77 -2.41
CA THR A 36 -4.32 -7.83 -1.40
C THR A 36 -3.60 -7.56 -0.08
N GLU A 37 -2.36 -7.08 -0.10
CA GLU A 37 -1.62 -6.76 1.13
C GLU A 37 -2.35 -5.72 1.98
N GLN A 38 -2.89 -4.68 1.36
CA GLN A 38 -3.60 -3.61 2.05
C GLN A 38 -4.90 -4.11 2.70
N GLU A 39 -5.62 -5.00 2.02
CA GLU A 39 -6.81 -5.62 2.61
C GLU A 39 -6.45 -6.50 3.79
N ILE A 40 -5.38 -7.31 3.68
CA ILE A 40 -4.87 -8.14 4.79
C ILE A 40 -4.49 -7.26 5.99
N LEU A 41 -3.74 -6.17 5.76
CA LEU A 41 -3.35 -5.24 6.83
C LEU A 41 -4.57 -4.59 7.50
N SER A 42 -5.59 -4.21 6.72
CA SER A 42 -6.84 -3.69 7.25
C SER A 42 -7.55 -4.70 8.16
N TYR A 43 -7.62 -5.99 7.77
CA TYR A 43 -8.19 -7.04 8.61
C TYR A 43 -7.35 -7.31 9.86
N MET A 44 -6.02 -7.35 9.74
CA MET A 44 -5.13 -7.54 10.88
C MET A 44 -5.33 -6.45 11.93
N ILE A 45 -5.38 -5.19 11.50
CA ILE A 45 -5.60 -4.04 12.40
C ILE A 45 -7.01 -4.11 13.00
N LYS A 46 -8.03 -4.45 12.20
CA LYS A 46 -9.40 -4.63 12.70
C LYS A 46 -9.43 -5.62 13.86
N TYR A 47 -8.92 -6.83 13.66
CA TYR A 47 -8.94 -7.86 14.71
C TYR A 47 -8.09 -7.45 15.92
N LEU A 48 -6.93 -6.82 15.69
CA LEU A 48 -6.09 -6.32 16.79
C LEU A 48 -6.82 -5.28 17.64
N VAL A 49 -7.55 -4.35 17.02
CA VAL A 49 -8.31 -3.32 17.74
C VAL A 49 -9.52 -3.92 18.47
N GLU A 50 -10.32 -4.74 17.79
CA GLU A 50 -11.54 -5.33 18.38
C GLU A 50 -11.22 -6.33 19.49
N ASP A 51 -10.14 -7.10 19.39
CA ASP A 51 -9.74 -8.08 20.42
C ASP A 51 -9.13 -7.43 21.67
N ASN A 52 -8.56 -6.23 21.54
CA ASN A 52 -7.86 -5.57 22.66
C ASN A 52 -8.59 -4.32 23.20
N THR A 53 -9.71 -3.93 22.59
CA THR A 53 -10.47 -2.74 23.00
C THR A 53 -11.97 -2.95 22.82
N ASN A 54 -12.78 -2.01 23.34
CA ASN A 54 -14.22 -1.96 23.08
C ASN A 54 -14.55 -1.07 21.87
N ILE A 55 -13.63 -0.94 20.90
CA ILE A 55 -13.82 -0.16 19.67
C ILE A 55 -14.29 -1.10 18.58
N HIS A 56 -15.42 -0.79 17.96
CA HIS A 56 -15.88 -1.48 16.78
C HIS A 56 -15.18 -0.93 15.52
N VAL A 57 -14.78 -1.79 14.60
CA VAL A 57 -14.05 -1.39 13.38
C VAL A 57 -14.88 -1.65 12.13
N ASN A 58 -15.29 -0.58 11.47
CA ASN A 58 -15.79 -0.64 10.10
C ASN A 58 -14.63 -0.66 9.11
N GLN A 59 -14.83 -1.26 7.95
CA GLN A 59 -13.83 -1.33 6.89
C GLN A 59 -14.39 -0.74 5.59
N LYS A 60 -13.57 0.07 4.91
CA LYS A 60 -13.77 0.54 3.54
C LYS A 60 -12.59 0.06 2.70
N LEU A 61 -12.73 -1.15 2.17
CA LEU A 61 -11.67 -1.81 1.41
C LEU A 61 -11.64 -1.35 -0.05
N SER A 62 -10.50 -1.56 -0.71
CA SER A 62 -10.30 -1.35 -2.14
C SER A 62 -10.75 0.03 -2.64
N LEU A 63 -10.42 1.09 -1.89
CA LEU A 63 -10.79 2.46 -2.25
C LEU A 63 -10.06 2.99 -3.50
N GLY A 64 -8.95 2.36 -3.88
CA GLY A 64 -8.12 2.75 -5.01
C GLY A 64 -6.67 3.06 -4.62
N SER A 65 -6.04 4.01 -5.31
CA SER A 65 -4.65 4.39 -5.08
C SER A 65 -4.43 5.09 -3.73
N SER A 66 -3.17 5.16 -3.29
CA SER A 66 -2.75 5.87 -2.07
C SER A 66 -3.27 7.33 -2.03
N SER A 67 -3.32 8.02 -3.17
CA SER A 67 -3.86 9.38 -3.25
C SER A 67 -5.36 9.45 -2.94
N ILE A 68 -6.13 8.45 -3.38
CA ILE A 68 -7.57 8.37 -3.10
C ILE A 68 -7.80 8.13 -1.60
N VAL A 69 -7.03 7.22 -1.01
CA VAL A 69 -7.14 6.89 0.42
C VAL A 69 -6.70 8.09 1.29
N LEU A 70 -5.65 8.82 0.88
CA LEU A 70 -5.26 10.07 1.54
C LEU A 70 -6.40 11.11 1.51
N GLU A 71 -7.09 11.27 0.39
CA GLU A 71 -8.23 12.19 0.33
C GLU A 71 -9.41 11.70 1.20
N ALA A 72 -9.61 10.39 1.33
CA ALA A 72 -10.65 9.82 2.19
C ALA A 72 -10.41 10.14 3.68
N ILE A 73 -9.17 10.00 4.18
CA ILE A 73 -8.85 10.32 5.58
C ILE A 73 -8.91 11.83 5.83
N LYS A 74 -8.41 12.66 4.93
CA LYS A 74 -8.51 14.13 5.02
C LYS A 74 -9.97 14.62 5.10
N LYS A 75 -10.90 13.90 4.49
CA LYS A 75 -12.34 14.18 4.52
C LYS A 75 -13.06 13.50 5.68
N ASN A 76 -12.34 12.88 6.62
CA ASN A 76 -12.90 12.10 7.73
C ASN A 76 -13.86 10.98 7.26
N SER A 77 -13.68 10.47 6.03
CA SER A 77 -14.45 9.33 5.53
C SER A 77 -13.91 8.00 6.07
N ILE A 78 -12.65 7.99 6.49
CA ILE A 78 -11.96 6.93 7.22
C ILE A 78 -11.14 7.57 8.34
N ASP A 79 -10.82 6.81 9.39
CA ASP A 79 -10.04 7.27 10.54
C ASP A 79 -8.60 6.77 10.50
N MET A 80 -8.36 5.71 9.75
CA MET A 80 -7.06 5.04 9.66
C MET A 80 -6.88 4.32 8.33
N TYR A 81 -5.65 4.23 7.86
CA TYR A 81 -5.21 3.34 6.78
C TYR A 81 -3.73 3.03 6.93
N VAL A 82 -3.21 2.08 6.15
CA VAL A 82 -1.76 1.84 6.04
C VAL A 82 -1.23 2.47 4.77
N ASP A 83 -0.14 3.22 4.86
CA ASP A 83 0.62 3.71 3.71
C ASP A 83 2.08 3.28 3.83
N TYR A 84 2.91 3.73 2.92
CA TYR A 84 4.34 3.40 2.87
C TYR A 84 5.17 4.66 2.93
N THR A 85 6.25 4.63 3.73
CA THR A 85 7.11 5.80 3.95
C THR A 85 7.64 6.40 2.65
N GLY A 86 8.02 5.58 1.67
CA GLY A 86 8.47 6.04 0.36
C GLY A 86 7.40 6.79 -0.44
N THR A 87 6.15 6.33 -0.37
CA THR A 87 5.01 7.03 -1.00
C THR A 87 4.77 8.39 -0.33
N ILE A 88 4.77 8.42 1.00
CA ILE A 88 4.59 9.66 1.75
C ILE A 88 5.72 10.65 1.41
N TYR A 89 6.96 10.21 1.52
CA TYR A 89 8.15 11.02 1.29
C TYR A 89 8.26 11.52 -0.16
N GLY A 90 8.22 10.60 -1.11
CA GLY A 90 8.45 10.91 -2.53
C GLY A 90 7.23 11.48 -3.25
N SER A 91 6.03 10.87 -3.05
CA SER A 91 4.83 11.28 -3.78
C SER A 91 4.07 12.43 -3.13
N PHE A 92 3.87 12.41 -1.82
CA PHE A 92 3.04 13.42 -1.15
C PHE A 92 3.85 14.63 -0.69
N LEU A 93 5.05 14.41 -0.16
CA LEU A 93 5.94 15.48 0.31
C LEU A 93 6.87 16.01 -0.78
N LYS A 94 7.01 15.29 -1.90
CA LYS A 94 7.79 15.71 -3.07
C LYS A 94 9.31 15.79 -2.85
N HIS A 95 9.83 15.04 -1.91
CA HIS A 95 11.28 14.93 -1.70
C HIS A 95 11.97 14.09 -2.77
N GLN A 96 13.26 14.36 -2.98
CA GLN A 96 14.12 13.52 -3.82
C GLN A 96 14.42 12.20 -3.08
N PRO A 97 14.53 11.07 -3.81
CA PRO A 97 14.83 9.77 -3.22
C PRO A 97 16.12 9.75 -2.39
N ILE A 98 16.06 9.10 -1.22
CA ILE A 98 17.21 8.78 -0.37
C ILE A 98 17.05 7.35 0.15
N SER A 99 18.15 6.63 0.37
CA SER A 99 18.15 5.23 0.83
C SER A 99 18.08 5.05 2.35
N ASP A 100 18.24 6.11 3.14
CA ASP A 100 18.22 6.06 4.60
C ASP A 100 16.76 5.93 5.11
N ALA A 101 16.36 4.71 5.46
CA ALA A 101 15.00 4.38 5.91
C ALA A 101 14.59 5.15 7.17
N ASN A 102 15.49 5.32 8.13
CA ASN A 102 15.20 6.04 9.37
C ASN A 102 14.94 7.52 9.10
N LYS A 103 15.73 8.11 8.22
CA LYS A 103 15.56 9.51 7.80
C LYS A 103 14.28 9.71 7.02
N VAL A 104 13.95 8.80 6.09
CA VAL A 104 12.69 8.81 5.34
C VAL A 104 11.49 8.74 6.30
N TYR A 105 11.51 7.78 7.24
CA TYR A 105 10.45 7.64 8.24
C TYR A 105 10.28 8.91 9.09
N ARG A 106 11.37 9.44 9.65
CA ARG A 106 11.34 10.63 10.53
C ARG A 106 10.79 11.85 9.80
N ILE A 107 11.30 12.17 8.62
CA ILE A 107 10.85 13.31 7.81
C ILE A 107 9.39 13.11 7.42
N SER A 108 9.01 11.91 6.97
CA SER A 108 7.61 11.61 6.62
C SER A 108 6.68 11.87 7.79
N LYS A 109 7.05 11.43 9.00
CA LYS A 109 6.24 11.60 10.22
C LYS A 109 6.07 13.07 10.60
N GLU A 110 7.16 13.85 10.60
CA GLU A 110 7.15 15.26 10.97
C GLU A 110 6.36 16.11 9.97
N GLU A 111 6.75 16.05 8.69
CA GLU A 111 6.16 16.91 7.66
C GLU A 111 4.72 16.49 7.28
N PHE A 112 4.38 15.21 7.39
CA PHE A 112 3.01 14.75 7.12
C PHE A 112 2.02 15.28 8.17
N LYS A 113 2.49 15.33 9.43
CA LYS A 113 1.74 15.98 10.52
C LYS A 113 1.56 17.48 10.27
N GLU A 114 2.62 18.18 9.88
CA GLU A 114 2.56 19.61 9.61
C GLU A 114 1.65 19.94 8.42
N LYS A 115 1.79 19.18 7.33
CA LYS A 115 1.10 19.46 6.07
C LYS A 115 -0.38 19.06 6.06
N TYR A 116 -0.70 17.91 6.67
CA TYR A 116 -2.03 17.31 6.57
C TYR A 116 -2.74 17.15 7.91
N ASN A 117 -2.07 17.46 9.02
CA ASN A 117 -2.54 17.20 10.39
C ASN A 117 -2.84 15.70 10.66
N LEU A 118 -2.15 14.79 9.96
CA LEU A 118 -2.25 13.34 10.10
C LEU A 118 -1.05 12.80 10.85
N ASN A 119 -1.26 11.78 11.68
CA ASN A 119 -0.19 11.15 12.45
C ASN A 119 0.26 9.85 11.79
N ILE A 120 1.58 9.63 11.70
CA ILE A 120 2.18 8.36 11.31
C ILE A 120 2.59 7.63 12.59
N LEU A 121 2.07 6.40 12.78
CA LEU A 121 2.42 5.54 13.90
C LEU A 121 3.73 4.80 13.63
N HIS A 122 4.15 3.91 14.56
CA HIS A 122 5.31 3.04 14.34
C HIS A 122 5.12 2.18 13.10
N ASP A 123 6.23 1.92 12.39
CA ASP A 123 6.21 1.04 11.24
C ASP A 123 5.86 -0.41 11.64
N LEU A 124 5.37 -1.16 10.68
CA LEU A 124 4.94 -2.54 10.88
C LEU A 124 6.10 -3.56 10.73
N ASN A 125 7.34 -3.09 10.73
CA ASN A 125 8.57 -3.87 10.62
C ASN A 125 8.69 -4.68 9.33
N PHE A 126 8.11 -4.21 8.23
CA PHE A 126 8.38 -4.75 6.90
C PHE A 126 8.45 -3.66 5.84
N ASN A 127 9.13 -3.97 4.74
CA ASN A 127 9.35 -3.07 3.62
C ASN A 127 8.74 -3.67 2.36
N ASN A 128 7.86 -2.93 1.71
CA ASN A 128 7.24 -3.31 0.45
C ASN A 128 7.70 -2.35 -0.65
N THR A 129 8.94 -2.50 -1.08
CA THR A 129 9.54 -1.64 -2.10
C THR A 129 9.04 -1.99 -3.50
N TYR A 130 9.06 -1.00 -4.39
CA TYR A 130 8.95 -1.27 -5.82
C TYR A 130 10.18 -2.02 -6.34
N THR A 131 9.95 -2.82 -7.37
CA THR A 131 10.98 -3.52 -8.13
C THR A 131 10.51 -3.74 -9.57
N LEU A 132 11.40 -4.24 -10.42
CA LEU A 132 11.04 -4.78 -11.73
C LEU A 132 11.13 -6.30 -11.69
N ALA A 133 10.18 -6.98 -12.31
CA ALA A 133 10.16 -8.43 -12.42
C ALA A 133 10.05 -8.87 -13.88
N ILE A 134 10.74 -9.97 -14.19
CA ILE A 134 10.77 -10.59 -15.52
C ILE A 134 10.59 -12.10 -15.40
N ARG A 135 10.24 -12.75 -16.50
CA ARG A 135 10.20 -14.21 -16.56
C ARG A 135 11.61 -14.81 -16.44
N LYS A 136 11.71 -15.98 -15.84
CA LYS A 136 12.97 -16.71 -15.61
C LYS A 136 13.64 -17.15 -16.91
N ASP A 137 12.85 -17.52 -17.94
CA ASP A 137 13.38 -17.85 -19.27
C ASP A 137 14.12 -16.66 -19.89
N LEU A 138 13.52 -15.47 -19.82
CA LEU A 138 14.12 -14.22 -20.32
C LEU A 138 15.38 -13.85 -19.52
N ALA A 139 15.30 -13.93 -18.18
CA ALA A 139 16.44 -13.66 -17.31
C ALA A 139 17.65 -14.53 -17.64
N ASN A 140 17.42 -15.83 -17.87
CA ASN A 140 18.48 -16.79 -18.22
C ASN A 140 18.99 -16.59 -19.64
N GLN A 141 18.11 -16.32 -20.61
CA GLN A 141 18.49 -16.10 -22.02
C GLN A 141 19.48 -14.95 -22.19
N TYR A 142 19.29 -13.86 -21.44
CA TYR A 142 20.11 -12.64 -21.56
C TYR A 142 21.01 -12.39 -20.34
N ASN A 143 21.06 -13.34 -19.38
CA ASN A 143 21.82 -13.21 -18.13
C ASN A 143 21.49 -11.95 -17.35
N ILE A 144 20.18 -11.62 -17.21
CA ILE A 144 19.70 -10.43 -16.52
C ILE A 144 19.52 -10.77 -15.03
N ARG A 145 20.13 -9.96 -14.14
CA ARG A 145 19.99 -10.05 -12.68
C ARG A 145 19.67 -8.71 -12.04
N SER A 146 20.10 -7.61 -12.68
CA SER A 146 19.94 -6.25 -12.16
C SER A 146 19.15 -5.37 -13.15
N ILE A 147 18.74 -4.20 -12.67
CA ILE A 147 18.11 -3.18 -13.53
C ILE A 147 19.12 -2.63 -14.55
N SER A 148 20.41 -2.57 -14.19
CA SER A 148 21.46 -2.20 -15.15
C SER A 148 21.60 -3.24 -16.27
N ASP A 149 21.52 -4.54 -15.98
CA ASP A 149 21.53 -5.58 -17.02
C ASP A 149 20.33 -5.44 -17.97
N LEU A 150 19.14 -5.20 -17.39
CA LEU A 150 17.91 -5.00 -18.16
C LEU A 150 18.05 -3.80 -19.09
N ALA A 151 18.66 -2.71 -18.63
CA ALA A 151 18.83 -1.48 -19.40
C ALA A 151 19.55 -1.73 -20.72
N ASN A 152 20.57 -2.64 -20.75
CA ASN A 152 21.36 -2.96 -21.94
C ASN A 152 20.53 -3.57 -23.08
N ILE A 153 19.39 -4.19 -22.78
CA ILE A 153 18.53 -4.83 -23.78
C ILE A 153 17.10 -4.27 -23.81
N SER A 154 16.80 -3.27 -22.99
CA SER A 154 15.45 -2.72 -22.83
C SER A 154 14.80 -2.32 -24.15
N SER A 155 15.59 -1.86 -25.13
CA SER A 155 15.10 -1.47 -26.45
C SER A 155 14.47 -2.60 -27.28
N LYS A 156 14.64 -3.86 -26.85
CA LYS A 156 14.02 -5.04 -27.49
C LYS A 156 12.74 -5.48 -26.75
N LEU A 157 12.49 -4.97 -25.54
CA LEU A 157 11.51 -5.48 -24.60
C LEU A 157 10.28 -4.59 -24.49
N THR A 158 9.14 -5.22 -24.19
CA THR A 158 7.88 -4.56 -23.83
C THR A 158 7.77 -4.48 -22.32
N PHE A 159 7.52 -3.29 -21.79
CA PHE A 159 7.29 -3.04 -20.37
C PHE A 159 5.81 -2.77 -20.11
N SER A 160 5.21 -3.48 -19.16
CA SER A 160 3.82 -3.28 -18.78
C SER A 160 3.73 -2.89 -17.30
N PRO A 161 4.00 -1.61 -16.98
CA PRO A 161 3.85 -1.09 -15.64
C PRO A 161 2.37 -0.86 -15.29
N THR A 162 2.09 -0.69 -13.98
CA THR A 162 0.86 -0.04 -13.54
C THR A 162 0.85 1.43 -13.98
N LEU A 163 -0.34 2.02 -14.15
CA LEU A 163 -0.48 3.44 -14.49
C LEU A 163 0.20 4.31 -13.42
N THR A 164 -0.02 3.97 -12.15
CA THR A 164 0.61 4.67 -11.02
C THR A 164 2.13 4.63 -11.10
N PHE A 165 2.74 3.47 -11.41
CA PHE A 165 4.20 3.36 -11.56
C PHE A 165 4.71 4.17 -12.76
N MET A 166 3.96 4.18 -13.86
CA MET A 166 4.36 4.86 -15.09
C MET A 166 4.48 6.38 -14.92
N GLU A 167 3.62 7.00 -14.09
CA GLU A 167 3.47 8.46 -14.01
C GLU A 167 4.25 9.11 -12.87
N ARG A 168 4.81 8.35 -11.93
CA ARG A 168 5.47 8.88 -10.73
C ARG A 168 6.95 9.13 -10.93
N ASN A 169 7.47 10.21 -10.32
CA ASN A 169 8.90 10.55 -10.33
C ASN A 169 9.75 9.63 -9.43
N ASP A 170 9.18 9.06 -8.40
CA ASP A 170 9.81 8.04 -7.53
C ASP A 170 9.66 6.61 -8.08
N CYS A 171 9.11 6.47 -9.29
CA CYS A 171 8.96 5.24 -10.05
C CYS A 171 9.53 5.40 -11.46
N TYR A 172 8.78 5.09 -12.52
CA TYR A 172 9.34 4.99 -13.89
C TYR A 172 9.93 6.29 -14.40
N LEU A 173 9.33 7.46 -14.12
CA LEU A 173 9.86 8.75 -14.61
C LEU A 173 11.26 9.07 -14.04
N GLY A 174 11.52 8.70 -12.80
CA GLY A 174 12.84 8.83 -12.19
C GLY A 174 13.76 7.66 -12.53
N LEU A 175 13.22 6.43 -12.53
CA LEU A 175 13.98 5.21 -12.81
C LEU A 175 14.69 5.28 -14.17
N LYS A 176 14.00 5.74 -15.23
CA LYS A 176 14.60 5.90 -16.56
C LYS A 176 15.67 6.99 -16.66
N LYS A 177 15.80 7.87 -15.64
CA LYS A 177 16.90 8.84 -15.53
C LYS A 177 18.12 8.23 -14.86
N SER A 178 17.90 7.35 -13.87
CA SER A 178 18.98 6.64 -13.16
C SER A 178 19.52 5.46 -13.94
N TYR A 179 18.62 4.74 -14.62
CA TYR A 179 18.95 3.63 -15.53
C TYR A 179 18.52 4.01 -16.95
N PRO A 180 19.38 3.88 -17.97
CA PRO A 180 19.06 4.24 -19.35
C PRO A 180 18.06 3.25 -19.99
N LEU A 181 16.85 3.20 -19.45
CA LEU A 181 15.77 2.32 -19.89
C LEU A 181 15.05 2.91 -21.10
N HIS A 182 15.15 2.25 -22.25
CA HIS A 182 14.57 2.65 -23.53
C HIS A 182 13.71 1.52 -24.09
N PHE A 183 12.62 1.18 -23.39
CA PHE A 183 11.76 0.05 -23.82
C PHE A 183 11.20 0.25 -25.23
N LYS A 184 11.15 -0.86 -26.00
CA LYS A 184 10.53 -0.91 -27.34
C LYS A 184 9.07 -0.44 -27.29
N LYS A 185 8.36 -0.83 -26.24
CA LYS A 185 6.97 -0.47 -25.99
C LYS A 185 6.70 -0.39 -24.49
N VAL A 186 5.88 0.58 -24.10
CA VAL A 186 5.38 0.70 -22.71
C VAL A 186 3.86 0.76 -22.78
N ILE A 187 3.18 -0.17 -22.09
CA ILE A 187 1.73 -0.27 -22.05
C ILE A 187 1.31 -0.47 -20.61
N ALA A 188 0.64 0.50 -20.01
CA ALA A 188 0.16 0.36 -18.65
C ALA A 188 -0.92 -0.72 -18.54
N ILE A 189 -0.77 -1.62 -17.56
CA ILE A 189 -1.73 -2.67 -17.22
C ILE A 189 -1.82 -2.72 -15.69
N ASP A 190 -2.95 -2.28 -15.14
CA ASP A 190 -3.15 -2.24 -13.70
C ASP A 190 -3.50 -3.63 -13.11
N GLY A 191 -3.17 -3.81 -11.85
CA GLY A 191 -3.52 -4.98 -11.06
C GLY A 191 -2.85 -6.30 -11.52
N ALA A 192 -3.48 -7.40 -11.17
CA ALA A 192 -3.00 -8.75 -11.49
C ALA A 192 -2.91 -9.08 -13.00
N PRO A 193 -3.73 -8.50 -13.91
CA PRO A 193 -3.61 -8.74 -15.35
C PRO A 193 -2.22 -8.48 -15.93
N ARG A 194 -1.40 -7.56 -15.38
CA ARG A 194 -0.02 -7.35 -15.86
C ARG A 194 0.86 -8.61 -15.76
N TYR A 195 0.66 -9.40 -14.71
CA TYR A 195 1.36 -10.69 -14.54
C TYR A 195 0.88 -11.74 -15.54
N THR A 196 -0.41 -11.74 -15.88
CA THR A 196 -0.95 -12.62 -16.93
C THR A 196 -0.34 -12.28 -18.29
N ALA A 197 -0.28 -10.99 -18.65
CA ALA A 197 0.36 -10.52 -19.87
C ALA A 197 1.85 -10.90 -19.92
N LEU A 198 2.56 -10.84 -18.78
CA LEU A 198 3.95 -11.28 -18.65
C LEU A 198 4.08 -12.80 -18.93
N MET A 199 3.22 -13.62 -18.34
CA MET A 199 3.25 -15.08 -18.53
C MET A 199 2.87 -15.49 -19.94
N ASN A 200 1.94 -14.79 -20.59
CA ASN A 200 1.54 -15.00 -21.97
C ASN A 200 2.58 -14.47 -23.00
N LYS A 201 3.68 -13.87 -22.53
CA LYS A 201 4.71 -13.23 -23.39
C LYS A 201 4.19 -12.03 -24.22
N GLU A 202 3.09 -11.45 -23.80
CA GLU A 202 2.56 -10.18 -24.33
C GLU A 202 3.34 -8.97 -23.78
N SER A 203 3.98 -9.18 -22.64
CA SER A 203 4.92 -8.29 -21.96
C SER A 203 6.18 -9.04 -21.56
N ASP A 204 7.28 -8.31 -21.38
CA ASP A 204 8.58 -8.86 -20.97
C ASP A 204 8.98 -8.47 -19.58
N VAL A 205 8.56 -7.27 -19.15
CA VAL A 205 8.89 -6.66 -17.88
C VAL A 205 7.62 -6.07 -17.25
N VAL A 206 7.48 -6.20 -15.94
CA VAL A 206 6.44 -5.55 -15.15
C VAL A 206 7.06 -4.83 -13.94
N ASP A 207 6.39 -3.80 -13.43
CA ASP A 207 6.63 -3.35 -12.06
C ASP A 207 6.01 -4.37 -11.10
N ALA A 208 6.63 -4.53 -9.95
CA ALA A 208 6.16 -5.43 -8.90
C ALA A 208 6.43 -4.81 -7.53
N PHE A 209 5.74 -5.32 -6.52
CA PHE A 209 6.07 -5.05 -5.12
C PHE A 209 6.88 -6.23 -4.57
N SER A 210 7.90 -5.95 -3.76
CA SER A 210 8.77 -7.00 -3.20
C SER A 210 8.04 -8.07 -2.38
N THR A 211 6.85 -7.75 -1.88
CA THR A 211 5.98 -8.66 -1.11
C THR A 211 4.91 -9.36 -1.96
N ASP A 212 4.88 -9.11 -3.28
CA ASP A 212 3.82 -9.62 -4.15
C ASP A 212 3.88 -11.15 -4.30
N ALA A 213 2.84 -11.84 -3.87
CA ALA A 213 2.75 -13.30 -3.93
C ALA A 213 2.82 -13.88 -5.36
N LEU A 214 2.47 -13.08 -6.38
CA LEU A 214 2.52 -13.50 -7.78
C LEU A 214 3.96 -13.67 -8.30
N ILE A 215 4.94 -13.01 -7.68
CA ILE A 215 6.36 -13.25 -7.96
C ILE A 215 6.70 -14.73 -7.73
N LYS A 216 6.36 -15.26 -6.55
CA LYS A 216 6.61 -16.65 -6.20
C LYS A 216 5.73 -17.61 -7.01
N LYS A 217 4.44 -17.26 -7.19
CA LYS A 217 3.49 -18.10 -7.93
C LYS A 217 3.92 -18.36 -9.37
N PHE A 218 4.49 -17.36 -10.03
CA PHE A 218 4.90 -17.44 -11.44
C PHE A 218 6.42 -17.65 -11.61
N ASP A 219 7.15 -17.92 -10.53
CA ASP A 219 8.61 -18.15 -10.54
C ASP A 219 9.36 -17.02 -11.27
N LEU A 220 9.01 -15.78 -10.97
CA LEU A 220 9.60 -14.60 -11.60
C LEU A 220 10.96 -14.26 -10.99
N VAL A 221 11.81 -13.65 -11.79
CA VAL A 221 13.06 -13.05 -11.33
C VAL A 221 12.80 -11.58 -11.01
N VAL A 222 13.01 -11.23 -9.74
CA VAL A 222 13.06 -9.85 -9.26
C VAL A 222 14.44 -9.29 -9.57
N LEU A 223 14.50 -8.12 -10.18
CA LEU A 223 15.76 -7.49 -10.54
C LEU A 223 16.33 -6.68 -9.38
N ASP A 224 17.64 -6.80 -9.18
CA ASP A 224 18.38 -6.02 -8.19
C ASP A 224 18.44 -4.55 -8.62
N ASP A 225 18.09 -3.65 -7.70
CA ASP A 225 18.24 -2.20 -7.86
C ASP A 225 19.68 -1.78 -7.52
N ASP A 226 20.61 -2.15 -8.38
CA ASP A 226 22.06 -1.99 -8.19
C ASP A 226 22.55 -0.55 -8.07
N LYS A 227 21.68 0.44 -8.32
CA LYS A 227 21.96 1.89 -8.07
C LYS A 227 21.18 2.45 -6.89
N ASN A 228 20.42 1.62 -6.15
CA ASN A 228 19.62 2.03 -5.00
C ASN A 228 18.69 3.21 -5.30
N PHE A 229 17.99 3.15 -6.42
CA PHE A 229 17.05 4.18 -6.85
C PHE A 229 15.77 4.19 -6.02
N PHE A 230 15.22 2.99 -5.73
CA PHE A 230 13.97 2.91 -5.00
C PHE A 230 14.12 3.32 -3.54
N LEU A 231 13.15 4.09 -3.08
CA LEU A 231 13.02 4.49 -1.68
C LEU A 231 12.75 3.26 -0.78
N PRO A 232 13.07 3.35 0.51
CA PRO A 232 12.47 2.44 1.49
C PRO A 232 10.97 2.71 1.61
N TYR A 233 10.18 1.64 1.53
CA TYR A 233 8.72 1.65 1.63
C TYR A 233 8.27 0.86 2.86
N GLN A 234 8.67 1.33 4.06
CA GLN A 234 8.19 0.75 5.31
C GLN A 234 6.70 1.00 5.46
N ALA A 235 5.93 -0.04 5.74
CA ALA A 235 4.49 0.08 5.96
C ALA A 235 4.22 0.79 7.29
N VAL A 236 3.40 1.82 7.27
CA VAL A 236 3.09 2.67 8.43
C VAL A 236 1.59 2.94 8.54
N PRO A 237 0.99 2.74 9.73
CA PRO A 237 -0.38 3.19 9.95
C PRO A 237 -0.43 4.73 10.00
N VAL A 238 -1.42 5.29 9.29
CA VAL A 238 -1.74 6.71 9.25
C VAL A 238 -3.08 6.92 9.91
N VAL A 239 -3.17 7.87 10.86
CA VAL A 239 -4.38 8.19 11.63
C VAL A 239 -4.64 9.69 11.69
N ASN A 240 -5.90 10.04 11.95
CA ASN A 240 -6.34 11.44 12.22
C ASN A 240 -5.72 12.01 13.50
#